data_ee3569f38757a16a2c93b3d7b787e226
#
_entry.id   ee3569f38757a16a2c93b3d7b787e226
#
_cell.length_a   1.000
_cell.length_b   1.000
_cell.length_c   1.000
_cell.angle_alpha   90.00
_cell.angle_beta   90.00
_cell.angle_gamma   90.00
#
_symmetry.space_group_name_H-M   'P 1'
#
loop_
_entity.id
_entity.type
_entity.pdbx_description
1 polymer ?
#
loop_
_entity_poly.entity_id
_entity_poly.type
_entity_poly.pdbx_seq_one_letter_code
_entity_poly.pdbx_strand_id
1 'polypeptide(L)'
;MLPPPLLLSAQGQIYSTAQREGSPLEVPPLFKGRQVRVHRTSKCTPASQMLAMLLLSTSFVLLPPAHSVAAARRHPVPRAAESPPPFTITRKGLYRLAVVTGYASLLLAVSKAEEDPVYQARVARTISSAVPSPNLRVLEIGIGGAANLDAYPQGTELVGLDASLPAEAQRAGIVARARGRGLTLRFVEGDATALPFDAGAFDAVVMTKVLCSVSDPAAALREVSRVLAPGGRFGFVEHVAADRGSGLEQQQLLLDPLQQALAGGCHLHRETDTLVSAATSTLAAGGGGGGGGALFARELVPPERYLVWRMWPIVQQVAGVVVR
;
A
#
# COMPACT_ATOMS: atom_id res chain seq x y z
N MET A 1 -3.51 65.05 2.94
CA MET A 1 -2.37 65.03 1.98
C MET A 1 -2.45 63.74 1.18
N LEU A 2 -2.80 63.88 -0.10
CA LEU A 2 -2.99 62.82 -1.07
C LEU A 2 -1.64 62.45 -1.72
N PRO A 3 -1.40 61.19 -2.14
CA PRO A 3 -0.22 60.81 -2.88
C PRO A 3 -0.33 61.14 -4.38
N PRO A 4 0.78 61.35 -5.10
CA PRO A 4 0.79 61.64 -6.52
C PRO A 4 0.78 60.39 -7.41
N PRO A 5 0.52 60.56 -8.72
CA PRO A 5 0.04 59.53 -9.61
C PRO A 5 1.13 58.79 -10.40
N LEU A 6 0.70 57.64 -10.93
CA LEU A 6 1.35 56.78 -11.90
C LEU A 6 1.72 57.49 -13.21
N LEU A 7 2.88 57.17 -13.75
CA LEU A 7 3.22 57.40 -15.17
C LEU A 7 3.60 56.04 -15.81
N LEU A 8 2.78 55.65 -16.78
CA LEU A 8 3.08 54.66 -17.81
C LEU A 8 4.15 55.21 -18.77
N SER A 9 5.08 54.41 -19.19
CA SER A 9 5.79 54.59 -20.45
C SER A 9 5.97 53.24 -21.15
N ALA A 10 5.39 53.17 -22.35
CA ALA A 10 5.50 52.13 -23.32
C ALA A 10 6.76 52.29 -24.18
N GLN A 11 7.38 51.17 -24.54
CA GLN A 11 8.16 50.87 -25.76
C GLN A 11 8.95 49.61 -25.42
N GLY A 12 8.75 48.41 -25.95
CA GLY A 12 8.69 48.01 -27.34
C GLY A 12 10.11 47.79 -27.88
N GLN A 13 10.70 46.60 -27.68
CA GLN A 13 11.65 46.06 -28.66
C GLN A 13 11.84 44.52 -28.52
N ILE A 14 11.65 43.87 -29.63
CA ILE A 14 11.88 42.49 -29.97
C ILE A 14 13.40 42.28 -30.17
N TYR A 15 13.98 41.27 -29.56
CA TYR A 15 15.20 40.67 -30.09
C TYR A 15 15.09 39.14 -30.07
N SER A 16 15.38 38.65 -31.25
CA SER A 16 15.40 37.28 -31.74
C SER A 16 16.69 36.53 -31.28
N THR A 17 16.51 35.19 -31.16
CA THR A 17 17.50 34.12 -31.38
C THR A 17 18.73 34.01 -30.50
N ALA A 18 18.76 32.97 -29.67
CA ALA A 18 19.87 32.03 -29.63
C ALA A 18 19.37 30.66 -29.15
N GLN A 19 19.27 29.72 -30.09
CA GLN A 19 19.27 28.30 -29.79
C GLN A 19 20.55 27.97 -29.03
N ARG A 20 20.41 27.38 -27.84
CA ARG A 20 21.44 26.53 -27.25
C ARG A 20 20.79 25.18 -26.99
N GLU A 21 21.22 24.22 -27.76
CA GLU A 21 21.05 22.80 -27.51
C GLU A 21 21.53 22.49 -26.10
N GLY A 22 20.60 22.22 -25.21
CA GLY A 22 20.86 21.66 -23.91
C GLY A 22 20.85 20.13 -24.03
N SER A 23 22.02 19.53 -23.88
CA SER A 23 22.17 18.08 -23.71
C SER A 23 21.23 17.56 -22.62
N PRO A 24 20.69 16.33 -22.75
CA PRO A 24 19.89 15.72 -21.70
C PRO A 24 20.72 15.57 -20.43
N LEU A 25 20.25 16.08 -19.32
CA LEU A 25 20.81 15.80 -18.01
C LEU A 25 20.71 14.27 -17.78
N GLU A 26 21.83 13.59 -17.83
CA GLU A 26 21.95 12.21 -17.36
C GLU A 26 21.66 12.17 -15.87
N VAL A 27 20.52 11.62 -15.53
CA VAL A 27 20.16 11.26 -14.14
C VAL A 27 21.00 10.03 -13.76
N PRO A 28 21.82 10.06 -12.71
CA PRO A 28 22.62 8.90 -12.32
C PRO A 28 21.68 7.73 -11.97
N PRO A 29 22.02 6.49 -12.38
CA PRO A 29 21.18 5.32 -12.12
C PRO A 29 21.18 5.00 -10.62
N LEU A 30 20.00 5.04 -10.02
CA LEU A 30 19.73 4.67 -8.61
C LEU A 30 19.80 3.16 -8.35
N PHE A 31 20.31 2.36 -9.29
CA PHE A 31 20.33 0.90 -9.18
C PHE A 31 21.74 0.33 -9.24
N LYS A 32 22.17 -0.34 -8.17
CA LYS A 32 23.19 -1.39 -8.25
C LYS A 32 22.53 -2.68 -8.72
N GLY A 33 22.92 -3.14 -9.92
CA GLY A 33 22.31 -4.27 -10.58
C GLY A 33 22.38 -5.56 -9.77
N ARG A 34 21.20 -6.07 -9.42
CA ARG A 34 20.98 -7.49 -9.20
C ARG A 34 19.89 -7.91 -10.18
N GLN A 35 20.27 -8.73 -11.15
CA GLN A 35 19.29 -9.33 -12.05
C GLN A 35 18.39 -10.29 -11.23
N VAL A 36 17.15 -9.91 -11.04
CA VAL A 36 16.12 -10.79 -10.49
C VAL A 36 15.49 -11.54 -11.66
N ARG A 37 15.60 -12.86 -11.63
CA ARG A 37 15.01 -13.78 -12.60
C ARG A 37 13.50 -13.75 -12.46
N VAL A 38 12.82 -13.15 -13.43
CA VAL A 38 11.36 -13.06 -13.48
C VAL A 38 10.78 -14.41 -13.91
N HIS A 39 10.10 -15.09 -13.00
CA HIS A 39 9.16 -16.15 -13.37
C HIS A 39 7.87 -15.50 -13.89
N ARG A 40 7.58 -15.76 -15.13
CA ARG A 40 6.34 -15.35 -15.81
C ARG A 40 5.14 -16.05 -15.20
N THR A 41 4.30 -15.33 -14.44
CA THR A 41 2.96 -15.79 -14.09
C THR A 41 1.92 -14.86 -14.72
N SER A 42 0.84 -15.48 -15.18
CA SER A 42 -0.20 -14.95 -16.05
C SER A 42 -1.02 -13.81 -15.42
N LYS A 43 -1.46 -12.91 -16.29
CA LYS A 43 -2.27 -11.72 -16.08
C LYS A 43 -3.60 -12.02 -15.36
N CYS A 44 -3.81 -11.43 -14.17
CA CYS A 44 -5.11 -11.38 -13.52
C CYS A 44 -5.41 -9.97 -13.00
N THR A 45 -6.63 -9.48 -13.27
CA THR A 45 -7.16 -8.25 -12.65
C THR A 45 -7.55 -8.51 -11.19
N PRO A 46 -7.68 -7.50 -10.31
CA PRO A 46 -8.10 -7.70 -8.92
C PRO A 46 -9.40 -8.48 -8.78
N ALA A 47 -10.36 -8.28 -9.68
CA ALA A 47 -11.61 -9.05 -9.72
C ALA A 47 -11.39 -10.50 -10.16
N SER A 48 -10.47 -10.76 -11.09
CA SER A 48 -10.13 -12.12 -11.52
C SER A 48 -9.23 -12.84 -10.51
N GLN A 49 -8.41 -12.12 -9.74
CA GLN A 49 -7.68 -12.68 -8.59
C GLN A 49 -8.64 -13.07 -7.46
N MET A 50 -9.64 -12.23 -7.15
CA MET A 50 -10.69 -12.59 -6.19
C MET A 50 -11.51 -13.81 -6.66
N LEU A 51 -11.86 -13.88 -7.95
CA LEU A 51 -12.59 -15.02 -8.51
C LEU A 51 -11.72 -16.28 -8.53
N ALA A 52 -10.43 -16.18 -8.85
CA ALA A 52 -9.47 -17.28 -8.79
C ALA A 52 -9.23 -17.77 -7.37
N MET A 53 -9.12 -16.86 -6.37
CA MET A 53 -9.04 -17.23 -4.96
C MET A 53 -10.33 -17.88 -4.45
N LEU A 54 -11.50 -17.40 -4.87
CA LEU A 54 -12.79 -18.04 -4.59
C LEU A 54 -12.86 -19.48 -5.14
N LEU A 55 -12.35 -19.71 -6.35
CA LEU A 55 -12.30 -21.03 -6.98
C LEU A 55 -11.23 -21.95 -6.36
N LEU A 56 -10.06 -21.41 -5.95
CA LEU A 56 -9.00 -22.17 -5.30
C LEU A 56 -9.34 -22.55 -3.87
N SER A 57 -10.06 -21.70 -3.13
CA SER A 57 -10.51 -22.04 -1.77
C SER A 57 -11.56 -23.15 -1.75
N THR A 58 -12.30 -23.36 -2.83
CA THR A 58 -13.22 -24.48 -2.99
C THR A 58 -12.50 -25.78 -3.34
N SER A 59 -11.31 -25.72 -3.95
CA SER A 59 -10.53 -26.91 -4.37
C SER A 59 -9.67 -27.54 -3.25
N PHE A 60 -9.34 -26.78 -2.19
CA PHE A 60 -8.44 -27.26 -1.13
C PHE A 60 -9.12 -28.19 -0.10
N VAL A 61 -10.41 -28.44 -0.22
CA VAL A 61 -11.20 -29.28 0.74
C VAL A 61 -11.40 -30.72 0.24
N LEU A 62 -10.86 -31.11 -0.92
CA LEU A 62 -11.17 -32.40 -1.54
C LEU A 62 -9.98 -33.33 -1.79
N LEU A 63 -8.89 -33.25 -1.01
CA LEU A 63 -7.85 -34.29 -1.04
C LEU A 63 -7.94 -35.16 0.23
N PRO A 64 -8.32 -36.44 0.14
CA PRO A 64 -8.14 -37.38 1.22
C PRO A 64 -6.66 -37.74 1.37
N PRO A 65 -6.20 -38.12 2.58
CA PRO A 65 -4.81 -38.49 2.80
C PRO A 65 -4.45 -39.78 2.01
N ALA A 66 -3.31 -39.73 1.34
CA ALA A 66 -2.76 -40.89 0.63
C ALA A 66 -2.32 -41.95 1.61
N HIS A 67 -3.03 -43.06 1.64
CA HIS A 67 -2.51 -44.32 2.19
C HIS A 67 -1.86 -45.14 1.07
N SER A 68 -0.60 -45.44 1.25
CA SER A 68 0.19 -46.38 0.45
C SER A 68 -0.37 -47.79 0.55
N VAL A 69 -0.67 -48.42 -0.57
CA VAL A 69 -0.65 -49.89 -0.69
C VAL A 69 -0.07 -50.27 -2.03
N ALA A 70 1.07 -50.92 -1.99
CA ALA A 70 1.63 -51.65 -3.12
C ALA A 70 0.88 -52.98 -3.25
N ALA A 71 0.44 -53.34 -4.47
CA ALA A 71 0.54 -54.70 -5.04
C ALA A 71 -0.21 -54.86 -6.35
N ALA A 72 0.51 -55.41 -7.34
CA ALA A 72 0.11 -56.41 -8.34
C ALA A 72 -0.93 -56.09 -9.42
N ARG A 73 -0.40 -55.87 -10.60
CA ARG A 73 -0.78 -56.31 -11.95
C ARG A 73 -2.13 -57.04 -12.10
N ARG A 74 -3.03 -56.39 -12.86
CA ARG A 74 -3.87 -57.00 -13.95
C ARG A 74 -4.48 -55.83 -14.74
N HIS A 75 -4.28 -55.85 -16.06
CA HIS A 75 -4.93 -54.88 -16.94
C HIS A 75 -6.44 -55.14 -16.98
N PRO A 76 -7.29 -54.18 -16.62
CA PRO A 76 -8.70 -54.24 -16.96
C PRO A 76 -9.00 -53.34 -18.19
N VAL A 77 -9.90 -53.85 -19.01
CA VAL A 77 -10.56 -53.22 -20.14
C VAL A 77 -11.04 -51.79 -19.74
N PRO A 78 -10.91 -50.76 -20.57
CA PRO A 78 -11.41 -49.43 -20.25
C PRO A 78 -12.94 -49.48 -20.11
N ARG A 79 -13.41 -49.36 -18.88
CA ARG A 79 -14.81 -49.12 -18.60
C ARG A 79 -15.17 -47.73 -19.16
N ALA A 80 -16.30 -47.66 -19.84
CA ALA A 80 -16.86 -46.40 -20.30
C ALA A 80 -16.80 -45.34 -19.17
N ALA A 81 -16.32 -44.15 -19.49
CA ALA A 81 -16.18 -43.06 -18.53
C ALA A 81 -17.55 -42.81 -17.86
N GLU A 82 -17.65 -43.15 -16.58
CA GLU A 82 -18.80 -42.78 -15.77
C GLU A 82 -18.87 -41.25 -15.77
N SER A 83 -20.06 -40.71 -16.11
CA SER A 83 -20.31 -39.28 -16.01
C SER A 83 -19.96 -38.80 -14.58
N PRO A 84 -19.28 -37.65 -14.43
CA PRO A 84 -18.95 -37.13 -13.11
C PRO A 84 -20.24 -36.98 -12.31
N PRO A 85 -20.23 -37.29 -11.01
CA PRO A 85 -21.42 -37.20 -10.16
C PRO A 85 -21.93 -35.75 -10.19
N PRO A 86 -23.26 -35.54 -10.12
CA PRO A 86 -23.84 -34.20 -10.12
C PRO A 86 -23.27 -33.40 -8.97
N PHE A 87 -22.83 -32.16 -9.26
CA PHE A 87 -22.26 -31.24 -8.29
C PHE A 87 -23.29 -30.94 -7.19
N THR A 88 -23.10 -31.51 -6.00
CA THR A 88 -24.02 -31.35 -4.87
C THR A 88 -23.46 -30.39 -3.86
N ILE A 89 -24.01 -29.17 -3.77
CA ILE A 89 -23.66 -28.22 -2.73
C ILE A 89 -24.33 -28.64 -1.42
N THR A 90 -23.53 -28.96 -0.42
CA THR A 90 -24.04 -29.26 0.93
C THR A 90 -24.56 -27.98 1.60
N ARG A 91 -25.48 -28.10 2.58
CA ARG A 91 -25.94 -26.95 3.39
C ARG A 91 -24.78 -26.18 4.02
N LYS A 92 -23.73 -26.87 4.49
CA LYS A 92 -22.50 -26.24 5.03
C LYS A 92 -21.72 -25.48 3.93
N GLY A 93 -21.66 -26.03 2.72
CA GLY A 93 -21.03 -25.36 1.57
C GLY A 93 -21.79 -24.11 1.16
N LEU A 94 -23.14 -24.16 1.14
CA LEU A 94 -23.96 -23.00 0.83
C LEU A 94 -23.80 -21.88 1.89
N TYR A 95 -23.77 -22.25 3.17
CA TYR A 95 -23.54 -21.30 4.26
C TYR A 95 -22.14 -20.63 4.13
N ARG A 96 -21.08 -21.40 3.89
CA ARG A 96 -19.72 -20.86 3.68
C ARG A 96 -19.69 -19.90 2.48
N LEU A 97 -20.31 -20.28 1.38
CA LEU A 97 -20.39 -19.43 0.20
C LEU A 97 -21.12 -18.10 0.52
N ALA A 98 -22.22 -18.15 1.24
CA ALA A 98 -22.98 -16.96 1.63
C ALA A 98 -22.13 -16.01 2.53
N VAL A 99 -21.40 -16.57 3.50
CA VAL A 99 -20.49 -15.78 4.38
C VAL A 99 -19.38 -15.13 3.57
N VAL A 100 -18.71 -15.89 2.72
CA VAL A 100 -17.59 -15.36 1.89
C VAL A 100 -18.09 -14.29 0.92
N THR A 101 -19.24 -14.54 0.25
CA THR A 101 -19.81 -13.56 -0.69
C THR A 101 -20.29 -12.31 0.03
N GLY A 102 -20.93 -12.45 1.19
CA GLY A 102 -21.35 -11.32 2.01
C GLY A 102 -20.17 -10.47 2.46
N TYR A 103 -19.09 -11.11 2.92
CA TYR A 103 -17.89 -10.39 3.33
C TYR A 103 -17.15 -9.73 2.16
N ALA A 104 -17.06 -10.39 1.00
CA ALA A 104 -16.51 -9.79 -0.20
C ALA A 104 -17.30 -8.55 -0.65
N SER A 105 -18.64 -8.60 -0.55
CA SER A 105 -19.50 -7.43 -0.82
C SER A 105 -19.26 -6.29 0.17
N LEU A 106 -19.00 -6.62 1.43
CA LEU A 106 -18.61 -5.64 2.45
C LEU A 106 -17.27 -4.98 2.11
N LEU A 107 -16.24 -5.74 1.70
CA LEU A 107 -14.95 -5.19 1.28
C LEU A 107 -15.10 -4.21 0.11
N LEU A 108 -15.99 -4.50 -0.84
CA LEU A 108 -16.31 -3.58 -1.92
C LEU A 108 -17.01 -2.30 -1.41
N ALA A 109 -17.85 -2.40 -0.40
CA ALA A 109 -18.48 -1.24 0.24
C ALA A 109 -17.44 -0.40 1.02
N VAL A 110 -16.49 -1.05 1.69
CA VAL A 110 -15.38 -0.38 2.39
C VAL A 110 -14.48 0.38 1.41
N SER A 111 -14.14 -0.20 0.25
CA SER A 111 -13.35 0.51 -0.74
C SER A 111 -14.05 1.76 -1.30
N LYS A 112 -15.38 1.77 -1.39
CA LYS A 112 -16.15 3.00 -1.67
C LYS A 112 -16.18 3.98 -0.50
N ALA A 113 -16.10 3.49 0.73
CA ALA A 113 -16.05 4.33 1.92
C ALA A 113 -14.68 5.03 2.09
N GLU A 114 -13.67 4.69 1.29
CA GLU A 114 -12.43 5.46 1.17
C GLU A 114 -12.65 6.85 0.57
N GLU A 115 -13.76 7.07 -0.12
CA GLU A 115 -14.20 8.40 -0.57
C GLU A 115 -14.78 9.25 0.57
N ASP A 116 -14.84 8.73 1.80
CA ASP A 116 -15.34 9.47 2.97
C ASP A 116 -14.53 10.76 3.18
N PRO A 117 -15.19 11.93 3.27
CA PRO A 117 -14.48 13.21 3.39
C PRO A 117 -13.57 13.32 4.61
N VAL A 118 -13.93 12.66 5.73
CA VAL A 118 -13.10 12.63 6.95
C VAL A 118 -11.80 11.87 6.69
N TYR A 119 -11.90 10.69 6.07
CA TYR A 119 -10.74 9.89 5.68
C TYR A 119 -9.86 10.63 4.69
N GLN A 120 -10.44 11.15 3.61
CA GLN A 120 -9.70 11.88 2.57
C GLN A 120 -9.01 13.14 3.12
N ALA A 121 -9.66 13.89 4.01
CA ALA A 121 -9.05 15.04 4.65
C ALA A 121 -7.85 14.66 5.55
N ARG A 122 -7.90 13.51 6.21
CA ARG A 122 -6.77 13.00 7.01
C ARG A 122 -5.62 12.55 6.12
N VAL A 123 -5.89 11.82 5.04
CA VAL A 123 -4.87 11.45 4.04
C VAL A 123 -4.19 12.69 3.47
N ALA A 124 -4.97 13.66 2.97
CA ALA A 124 -4.43 14.89 2.39
C ALA A 124 -3.58 15.68 3.39
N ARG A 125 -4.02 15.81 4.65
CA ARG A 125 -3.26 16.49 5.72
C ARG A 125 -1.96 15.76 6.02
N THR A 126 -1.98 14.44 6.12
CA THR A 126 -0.80 13.62 6.39
C THR A 126 0.21 13.77 5.26
N ILE A 127 -0.23 13.67 4.00
CA ILE A 127 0.64 13.83 2.84
C ILE A 127 1.21 15.26 2.78
N SER A 128 0.41 16.30 2.97
CA SER A 128 0.90 17.69 2.97
C SER A 128 1.90 17.97 4.10
N SER A 129 1.77 17.29 5.24
CA SER A 129 2.73 17.40 6.34
C SER A 129 4.01 16.61 6.08
N ALA A 130 3.93 15.46 5.40
CA ALA A 130 5.08 14.66 5.01
C ALA A 130 5.81 15.25 3.80
N VAL A 131 5.07 15.82 2.84
CA VAL A 131 5.57 16.40 1.58
C VAL A 131 5.21 17.90 1.52
N PRO A 132 5.90 18.77 2.29
CA PRO A 132 5.49 20.17 2.48
C PRO A 132 5.87 21.09 1.33
N SER A 133 6.66 20.65 0.38
CA SER A 133 7.18 21.47 -0.71
C SER A 133 7.21 20.70 -2.03
N PRO A 134 7.22 21.42 -3.18
CA PRO A 134 7.39 20.80 -4.49
C PRO A 134 8.82 20.21 -4.67
N ASN A 135 8.97 19.42 -5.73
CA ASN A 135 10.26 18.86 -6.18
C ASN A 135 10.94 17.91 -5.17
N LEU A 136 10.19 17.33 -4.24
CA LEU A 136 10.69 16.29 -3.34
C LEU A 136 10.63 14.92 -4.03
N ARG A 137 11.59 14.07 -3.71
CA ARG A 137 11.63 12.66 -4.09
C ARG A 137 10.80 11.88 -3.07
N VAL A 138 9.67 11.37 -3.50
CA VAL A 138 8.70 10.71 -2.61
C VAL A 138 8.56 9.24 -2.99
N LEU A 139 8.57 8.36 -2.02
CA LEU A 139 8.20 6.97 -2.16
C LEU A 139 6.81 6.76 -1.56
N GLU A 140 5.83 6.34 -2.37
CA GLU A 140 4.56 5.82 -1.87
C GLU A 140 4.60 4.30 -1.91
N ILE A 141 4.53 3.66 -0.74
CA ILE A 141 4.48 2.21 -0.59
C ILE A 141 3.02 1.78 -0.52
N GLY A 142 2.66 0.75 -1.31
CA GLY A 142 1.27 0.33 -1.47
C GLY A 142 0.47 1.28 -2.36
N ILE A 143 1.09 1.77 -3.44
CA ILE A 143 0.46 2.77 -4.33
C ILE A 143 -0.83 2.28 -5.00
N GLY A 144 -0.98 0.98 -5.25
CA GLY A 144 -2.17 0.39 -5.88
C GLY A 144 -2.65 1.15 -7.10
N GLY A 145 -3.90 1.66 -7.05
CA GLY A 145 -4.51 2.49 -8.09
C GLY A 145 -4.13 3.97 -8.04
N ALA A 146 -3.17 4.35 -7.20
CA ALA A 146 -2.71 5.72 -6.99
C ALA A 146 -3.85 6.69 -6.62
N ALA A 147 -4.57 6.35 -5.56
CA ALA A 147 -5.71 7.14 -5.07
C ALA A 147 -5.28 8.51 -4.50
N ASN A 148 -4.02 8.63 -4.06
CA ASN A 148 -3.52 9.79 -3.34
C ASN A 148 -2.89 10.88 -4.23
N LEU A 149 -2.89 10.73 -5.57
CA LEU A 149 -2.21 11.67 -6.48
C LEU A 149 -2.63 13.13 -6.27
N ASP A 150 -3.87 13.36 -5.86
CA ASP A 150 -4.44 14.69 -5.67
C ASP A 150 -3.89 15.42 -4.44
N ALA A 151 -3.29 14.68 -3.52
CA ALA A 151 -2.75 15.23 -2.29
C ALA A 151 -1.28 15.67 -2.39
N TYR A 152 -0.57 15.27 -3.48
CA TYR A 152 0.82 15.64 -3.65
C TYR A 152 0.99 17.03 -4.28
N PRO A 153 1.98 17.83 -3.83
CA PRO A 153 2.34 19.09 -4.48
C PRO A 153 2.81 18.89 -5.92
N GLN A 154 2.55 19.86 -6.79
CA GLN A 154 3.11 19.87 -8.13
C GLN A 154 4.65 19.82 -8.09
N GLY A 155 5.26 19.16 -9.08
CA GLY A 155 6.70 18.96 -9.14
C GLY A 155 7.22 17.78 -8.31
N THR A 156 6.37 17.08 -7.54
CA THR A 156 6.78 15.88 -6.81
C THR A 156 7.29 14.80 -7.75
N GLU A 157 8.46 14.23 -7.44
CA GLU A 157 9.01 13.04 -8.08
C GLU A 157 8.55 11.79 -7.31
N LEU A 158 7.43 11.21 -7.77
CA LEU A 158 6.79 10.09 -7.08
C LEU A 158 7.27 8.74 -7.61
N VAL A 159 7.74 7.89 -6.72
CA VAL A 159 7.96 6.47 -6.95
C VAL A 159 6.87 5.70 -6.23
N GLY A 160 6.05 4.97 -6.99
CA GLY A 160 5.02 4.11 -6.41
C GLY A 160 5.51 2.67 -6.34
N LEU A 161 5.64 2.12 -5.14
CA LEU A 161 5.99 0.72 -4.92
C LEU A 161 4.76 -0.07 -4.50
N ASP A 162 4.60 -1.26 -5.06
CA ASP A 162 3.57 -2.22 -4.65
C ASP A 162 4.10 -3.64 -4.81
N ALA A 163 3.60 -4.57 -4.01
CA ALA A 163 3.93 -6.00 -4.14
C ALA A 163 3.29 -6.63 -5.39
N SER A 164 2.24 -6.00 -5.92
CA SER A 164 1.55 -6.44 -7.15
C SER A 164 1.07 -5.21 -7.92
N LEU A 165 1.77 -4.89 -8.98
CA LEU A 165 1.45 -3.72 -9.79
C LEU A 165 0.16 -3.89 -10.59
N PRO A 166 -0.62 -2.81 -10.80
CA PRO A 166 -1.75 -2.80 -11.73
C PRO A 166 -1.31 -3.21 -13.15
N ALA A 167 -2.25 -3.66 -13.96
CA ALA A 167 -2.00 -3.99 -15.37
C ALA A 167 -1.37 -2.79 -16.11
N GLU A 168 -0.52 -3.06 -17.11
CA GLU A 168 0.24 -2.04 -17.83
C GLU A 168 -0.63 -0.92 -18.40
N ALA A 169 -1.77 -1.27 -19.00
CA ALA A 169 -2.72 -0.28 -19.53
C ALA A 169 -3.27 0.65 -18.43
N GLN A 170 -3.53 0.11 -17.24
CA GLN A 170 -3.99 0.89 -16.09
C GLN A 170 -2.87 1.81 -15.57
N ARG A 171 -1.64 1.30 -15.47
CA ARG A 171 -0.46 2.09 -15.07
C ARG A 171 -0.21 3.26 -16.02
N ALA A 172 -0.34 3.04 -17.35
CA ALA A 172 -0.21 4.11 -18.33
C ALA A 172 -1.24 5.24 -18.10
N GLY A 173 -2.50 4.89 -17.80
CA GLY A 173 -3.54 5.85 -17.44
C GLY A 173 -3.23 6.61 -16.15
N ILE A 174 -2.70 5.92 -15.13
CA ILE A 174 -2.30 6.55 -13.87
C ILE A 174 -1.12 7.52 -14.09
N VAL A 175 -0.11 7.14 -14.86
CA VAL A 175 1.03 8.01 -15.19
C VAL A 175 0.57 9.25 -15.97
N ALA A 176 -0.37 9.09 -16.91
CA ALA A 176 -0.95 10.23 -17.63
C ALA A 176 -1.68 11.19 -16.70
N ARG A 177 -2.47 10.65 -15.73
CA ARG A 177 -3.15 11.45 -14.70
C ARG A 177 -2.15 12.18 -13.80
N ALA A 178 -1.08 11.52 -13.34
CA ALA A 178 -0.02 12.13 -12.54
C ALA A 178 0.65 13.30 -13.32
N ARG A 179 1.00 13.07 -14.59
CA ARG A 179 1.57 14.12 -15.46
C ARG A 179 0.64 15.31 -15.62
N GLY A 180 -0.67 15.08 -15.80
CA GLY A 180 -1.68 16.15 -15.87
C GLY A 180 -1.77 17.01 -14.62
N ARG A 181 -1.25 16.52 -13.46
CA ARG A 181 -1.12 17.23 -12.19
C ARG A 181 0.26 17.82 -11.94
N GLY A 182 1.17 17.74 -12.91
CA GLY A 182 2.53 18.22 -12.79
C GLY A 182 3.42 17.31 -11.89
N LEU A 183 3.06 16.03 -11.75
CA LEU A 183 3.87 15.03 -11.04
C LEU A 183 4.63 14.16 -12.04
N THR A 184 5.82 13.70 -11.68
CA THR A 184 6.45 12.55 -12.33
C THR A 184 6.11 11.30 -11.53
N LEU A 185 5.72 10.21 -12.20
CA LEU A 185 5.40 8.94 -11.53
C LEU A 185 6.06 7.78 -12.26
N ARG A 186 6.75 6.93 -11.51
CA ARG A 186 7.19 5.61 -11.96
C ARG A 186 6.75 4.53 -10.96
N PHE A 187 6.45 3.34 -11.48
CA PHE A 187 6.07 2.18 -10.68
C PHE A 187 7.27 1.26 -10.48
N VAL A 188 7.36 0.68 -9.27
CA VAL A 188 8.34 -0.35 -8.90
C VAL A 188 7.60 -1.48 -8.20
N GLU A 189 7.78 -2.71 -8.67
CA GLU A 189 7.28 -3.89 -7.96
C GLU A 189 8.30 -4.30 -6.90
N GLY A 190 7.85 -4.51 -5.65
CA GLY A 190 8.75 -4.83 -4.56
C GLY A 190 8.06 -5.06 -3.23
N ASP A 191 8.82 -5.63 -2.28
CA ASP A 191 8.39 -5.88 -0.91
C ASP A 191 8.79 -4.70 0.00
N ALA A 192 7.84 -4.22 0.80
CA ALA A 192 8.07 -3.16 1.78
C ALA A 192 9.10 -3.55 2.85
N THR A 193 9.30 -4.84 3.09
CA THR A 193 10.29 -5.38 4.06
C THR A 193 11.70 -5.48 3.51
N ALA A 194 11.90 -5.24 2.19
CA ALA A 194 13.18 -5.30 1.49
C ALA A 194 13.18 -4.34 0.29
N LEU A 195 13.19 -3.04 0.55
CA LEU A 195 13.05 -2.00 -0.47
C LEU A 195 14.27 -1.96 -1.42
N PRO A 196 14.05 -1.99 -2.76
CA PRO A 196 15.12 -2.03 -3.76
C PRO A 196 15.73 -0.63 -4.02
N PHE A 197 15.93 0.16 -2.99
CA PHE A 197 16.48 1.52 -3.07
C PHE A 197 17.66 1.70 -2.14
N ASP A 198 18.55 2.63 -2.48
CA ASP A 198 19.67 3.00 -1.64
C ASP A 198 19.21 3.74 -0.36
N ALA A 199 20.05 3.72 0.67
CA ALA A 199 19.82 4.50 1.88
C ALA A 199 19.79 6.01 1.56
N GLY A 200 18.81 6.73 2.13
CA GLY A 200 18.68 8.17 1.92
C GLY A 200 18.18 8.58 0.53
N ALA A 201 17.59 7.67 -0.23
CA ALA A 201 17.11 7.92 -1.59
C ALA A 201 15.91 8.89 -1.66
N PHE A 202 15.12 9.02 -0.59
CA PHE A 202 13.86 9.75 -0.58
C PHE A 202 13.83 10.83 0.50
N ASP A 203 13.19 11.94 0.17
CA ASP A 203 12.94 13.05 1.09
C ASP A 203 11.68 12.81 1.93
N ALA A 204 10.75 12.02 1.39
CA ALA A 204 9.57 11.55 2.11
C ALA A 204 9.17 10.14 1.69
N VAL A 205 8.56 9.40 2.64
CA VAL A 205 7.87 8.12 2.40
C VAL A 205 6.43 8.24 2.88
N VAL A 206 5.49 7.68 2.14
CA VAL A 206 4.07 7.66 2.49
C VAL A 206 3.55 6.21 2.44
N MET A 207 2.76 5.83 3.42
CA MET A 207 1.99 4.58 3.45
C MET A 207 0.53 4.86 3.81
N THR A 208 -0.39 4.25 3.06
CA THR A 208 -1.82 4.28 3.39
C THR A 208 -2.38 2.86 3.36
N LYS A 209 -2.75 2.32 4.52
CA LYS A 209 -3.27 0.95 4.71
C LYS A 209 -2.32 -0.15 4.19
N VAL A 210 -1.05 -0.04 4.51
CA VAL A 210 0.01 -0.99 4.12
C VAL A 210 0.53 -1.79 5.30
N LEU A 211 0.83 -1.11 6.42
CA LEU A 211 1.39 -1.77 7.60
C LEU A 211 0.47 -2.85 8.19
N CYS A 212 -0.83 -2.75 7.93
CA CYS A 212 -1.79 -3.79 8.30
C CYS A 212 -1.60 -5.10 7.51
N SER A 213 -1.01 -5.06 6.31
CA SER A 213 -0.93 -6.19 5.38
C SER A 213 0.47 -6.78 5.20
N VAL A 214 1.53 -6.02 5.53
CA VAL A 214 2.91 -6.51 5.39
C VAL A 214 3.20 -7.67 6.35
N SER A 215 4.07 -8.59 5.94
CA SER A 215 4.43 -9.77 6.73
C SER A 215 5.16 -9.42 8.02
N ASP A 216 6.10 -8.45 7.98
CA ASP A 216 6.85 -7.92 9.12
C ASP A 216 6.81 -6.38 9.12
N PRO A 217 5.88 -5.77 9.85
CA PRO A 217 5.79 -4.30 9.94
C PRO A 217 7.04 -3.64 10.54
N ALA A 218 7.73 -4.32 11.45
CA ALA A 218 8.95 -3.77 12.04
C ALA A 218 10.10 -3.75 11.01
N ALA A 219 10.21 -4.78 10.17
CA ALA A 219 11.14 -4.77 9.03
C ALA A 219 10.80 -3.65 8.03
N ALA A 220 9.51 -3.49 7.70
CA ALA A 220 9.07 -2.41 6.83
C ALA A 220 9.42 -1.02 7.39
N LEU A 221 9.23 -0.78 8.68
CA LEU A 221 9.62 0.49 9.32
C LEU A 221 11.14 0.71 9.31
N ARG A 222 11.95 -0.35 9.48
CA ARG A 222 13.43 -0.24 9.32
C ARG A 222 13.82 0.16 7.91
N GLU A 223 13.20 -0.44 6.90
CA GLU A 223 13.43 -0.10 5.50
C GLU A 223 12.99 1.32 5.17
N VAL A 224 11.82 1.76 5.66
CA VAL A 224 11.37 3.16 5.55
C VAL A 224 12.41 4.11 6.12
N SER A 225 12.89 3.84 7.34
CA SER A 225 13.94 4.65 7.96
C SER A 225 15.23 4.63 7.14
N ARG A 226 15.64 3.48 6.61
CA ARG A 226 16.85 3.35 5.82
C ARG A 226 16.83 4.18 4.53
N VAL A 227 15.71 4.12 3.79
CA VAL A 227 15.58 4.80 2.49
C VAL A 227 15.28 6.30 2.59
N LEU A 228 14.83 6.78 3.75
CA LEU A 228 14.66 8.20 4.01
C LEU A 228 16.01 8.91 4.10
N ALA A 229 16.13 10.11 3.56
CA ALA A 229 17.24 11.02 3.80
C ALA A 229 17.26 11.48 5.28
N PRO A 230 18.40 11.92 5.83
CA PRO A 230 18.44 12.57 7.13
C PRO A 230 17.46 13.76 7.19
N GLY A 231 16.59 13.81 8.20
CA GLY A 231 15.51 14.79 8.29
C GLY A 231 14.31 14.52 7.37
N GLY A 232 14.34 13.44 6.59
CA GLY A 232 13.24 13.00 5.75
C GLY A 232 12.02 12.58 6.60
N ARG A 233 10.83 12.57 6.00
CA ARG A 233 9.55 12.41 6.70
C ARG A 233 8.83 11.14 6.28
N PHE A 234 8.27 10.44 7.24
CA PHE A 234 7.38 9.32 7.02
C PHE A 234 5.96 9.67 7.43
N GLY A 235 5.05 9.76 6.46
CA GLY A 235 3.62 9.95 6.66
C GLY A 235 2.86 8.63 6.54
N PHE A 236 1.96 8.35 7.47
CA PHE A 236 1.17 7.12 7.45
C PHE A 236 -0.28 7.37 7.83
N VAL A 237 -1.17 6.63 7.17
CA VAL A 237 -2.60 6.53 7.51
C VAL A 237 -2.96 5.05 7.49
N GLU A 238 -3.24 4.48 8.65
CA GLU A 238 -3.44 3.04 8.81
C GLU A 238 -4.71 2.76 9.60
N HIS A 239 -5.34 1.63 9.35
CA HIS A 239 -6.32 1.12 10.31
C HIS A 239 -5.60 0.30 11.39
N VAL A 240 -6.15 0.31 12.59
CA VAL A 240 -5.54 -0.30 13.76
C VAL A 240 -6.55 -1.10 14.57
N ALA A 241 -6.03 -1.90 15.50
CA ALA A 241 -6.82 -2.57 16.51
C ALA A 241 -7.72 -1.57 17.25
N ALA A 242 -8.96 -1.95 17.50
CA ALA A 242 -9.85 -1.20 18.37
C ALA A 242 -9.40 -1.29 19.82
N ASP A 243 -9.97 -0.43 20.66
CA ASP A 243 -9.64 -0.40 22.08
C ASP A 243 -9.95 -1.74 22.75
N ARG A 244 -9.02 -2.21 23.58
CA ARG A 244 -9.10 -3.52 24.25
C ARG A 244 -10.38 -3.65 25.08
N GLY A 245 -11.04 -4.78 24.96
CA GLY A 245 -12.31 -5.09 25.63
C GLY A 245 -13.53 -4.46 24.96
N SER A 246 -13.37 -3.68 23.88
CA SER A 246 -14.49 -3.11 23.15
C SER A 246 -15.24 -4.14 22.29
N GLY A 247 -16.52 -3.88 22.00
CA GLY A 247 -17.29 -4.72 21.07
C GLY A 247 -16.71 -4.70 19.64
N LEU A 248 -16.05 -3.63 19.23
CA LEU A 248 -15.36 -3.54 17.96
C LEU A 248 -14.13 -4.45 17.89
N GLU A 249 -13.34 -4.50 18.98
CA GLU A 249 -12.19 -5.43 19.07
C GLU A 249 -12.65 -6.88 18.91
N GLN A 250 -13.73 -7.29 19.60
CA GLN A 250 -14.28 -8.64 19.48
C GLN A 250 -14.67 -8.96 18.04
N GLN A 251 -15.29 -8.00 17.32
CA GLN A 251 -15.63 -8.15 15.92
C GLN A 251 -14.39 -8.26 15.04
N GLN A 252 -13.36 -7.44 15.28
CA GLN A 252 -12.09 -7.51 14.57
C GLN A 252 -11.43 -8.87 14.75
N LEU A 253 -11.32 -9.37 15.97
CA LEU A 253 -10.76 -10.70 16.27
C LEU A 253 -11.52 -11.83 15.56
N LEU A 254 -12.85 -11.76 15.54
CA LEU A 254 -13.70 -12.75 14.87
C LEU A 254 -13.50 -12.74 13.35
N LEU A 255 -13.39 -11.55 12.75
CA LEU A 255 -13.34 -11.36 11.30
C LEU A 255 -11.92 -11.41 10.73
N ASP A 256 -10.89 -11.29 11.57
CA ASP A 256 -9.49 -11.19 11.15
C ASP A 256 -9.03 -12.34 10.23
N PRO A 257 -9.34 -13.63 10.50
CA PRO A 257 -8.96 -14.71 9.59
C PRO A 257 -9.59 -14.58 8.19
N LEU A 258 -10.83 -14.08 8.13
CA LEU A 258 -11.55 -13.88 6.88
C LEU A 258 -10.99 -12.67 6.12
N GLN A 259 -10.67 -11.59 6.84
CA GLN A 259 -10.02 -10.40 6.30
C GLN A 259 -8.66 -10.75 5.68
N GLN A 260 -7.80 -11.46 6.41
CA GLN A 260 -6.50 -11.88 5.89
C GLN A 260 -6.62 -12.68 4.59
N ALA A 261 -7.58 -13.62 4.55
CA ALA A 261 -7.80 -14.48 3.38
C ALA A 261 -8.32 -13.71 2.15
N LEU A 262 -9.12 -12.65 2.32
CA LEU A 262 -9.83 -11.98 1.24
C LEU A 262 -9.29 -10.58 0.91
N ALA A 263 -8.50 -9.98 1.80
CA ALA A 263 -8.00 -8.61 1.66
C ALA A 263 -6.46 -8.55 1.64
N GLY A 264 -5.81 -9.46 0.90
CA GLY A 264 -4.38 -9.40 0.65
C GLY A 264 -3.50 -9.48 1.91
N GLY A 265 -3.89 -10.29 2.90
CA GLY A 265 -3.14 -10.43 4.15
C GLY A 265 -3.39 -9.33 5.18
N CYS A 266 -4.39 -8.49 4.98
CA CYS A 266 -4.73 -7.40 5.90
C CYS A 266 -5.21 -7.94 7.26
N HIS A 267 -4.53 -7.56 8.34
CA HIS A 267 -4.89 -7.88 9.72
C HIS A 267 -5.77 -6.78 10.32
N LEU A 268 -6.97 -7.12 10.77
CA LEU A 268 -7.88 -6.16 11.42
C LEU A 268 -7.40 -5.72 12.79
N HIS A 269 -6.73 -6.60 13.52
CA HIS A 269 -6.31 -6.41 14.91
C HIS A 269 -4.79 -6.25 15.02
N ARG A 270 -4.24 -5.20 14.38
CA ARG A 270 -2.81 -4.87 14.44
C ARG A 270 -2.61 -3.52 15.12
N GLU A 271 -1.75 -3.47 16.14
CA GLU A 271 -1.43 -2.25 16.90
C GLU A 271 -0.32 -1.45 16.16
N THR A 272 -0.58 -0.99 14.95
CA THR A 272 0.39 -0.29 14.08
C THR A 272 0.84 1.04 14.70
N ASP A 273 -0.04 1.75 15.37
CA ASP A 273 0.27 2.99 16.08
C ASP A 273 1.28 2.77 17.20
N THR A 274 1.13 1.70 17.98
CA THR A 274 2.09 1.30 19.01
C THR A 274 3.46 0.98 18.40
N LEU A 275 3.48 0.30 17.24
CA LEU A 275 4.73 -0.02 16.55
C LEU A 275 5.47 1.24 16.08
N VAL A 276 4.76 2.21 15.48
CA VAL A 276 5.38 3.47 15.03
C VAL A 276 5.85 4.30 16.21
N SER A 277 5.05 4.40 17.27
CA SER A 277 5.43 5.12 18.50
C SER A 277 6.66 4.48 19.16
N ALA A 278 6.75 3.14 19.21
CA ALA A 278 7.93 2.45 19.72
C ALA A 278 9.17 2.73 18.86
N ALA A 279 9.02 2.77 17.53
CA ALA A 279 10.11 3.07 16.62
C ALA A 279 10.64 4.51 16.76
N THR A 280 9.86 5.42 17.34
CA THR A 280 10.23 6.82 17.62
C THR A 280 10.76 7.00 19.03
N SER A 281 10.32 6.21 20.00
CA SER A 281 10.54 6.41 21.45
C SER A 281 11.78 5.77 22.03
N THR A 282 12.58 4.99 21.26
CA THR A 282 13.74 4.22 21.74
C THR A 282 14.87 5.09 22.34
N LEU A 283 14.72 6.41 22.32
CA LEU A 283 15.63 7.35 22.97
C LEU A 283 15.47 7.41 24.51
N ALA A 284 14.42 6.85 25.08
CA ALA A 284 14.13 6.96 26.53
C ALA A 284 14.66 5.79 27.39
N ALA A 285 15.12 4.69 26.79
CA ALA A 285 15.63 3.53 27.54
C ALA A 285 17.16 3.46 27.47
N GLY A 286 17.84 4.26 28.25
CA GLY A 286 19.21 4.03 28.68
C GLY A 286 19.29 2.77 29.51
N GLY A 287 19.63 1.61 28.90
CA GLY A 287 19.77 0.34 29.63
C GLY A 287 19.98 -0.86 28.74
N GLY A 288 21.24 -1.18 28.45
CA GLY A 288 21.73 -2.56 28.30
C GLY A 288 21.29 -3.38 27.09
N GLY A 289 22.16 -3.50 26.09
CA GLY A 289 22.36 -4.75 25.37
C GLY A 289 21.47 -4.98 24.16
N GLY A 290 21.86 -4.43 23.02
CA GLY A 290 21.31 -4.79 21.69
C GLY A 290 21.13 -3.54 20.83
N GLY A 291 22.03 -3.31 19.91
CA GLY A 291 22.19 -2.08 19.11
C GLY A 291 21.01 -1.65 18.23
N GLY A 292 19.91 -1.22 18.83
CA GLY A 292 18.75 -0.68 18.13
C GLY A 292 18.41 0.74 18.63
N GLY A 293 19.05 1.77 18.04
CA GLY A 293 18.62 3.15 18.22
C GLY A 293 17.21 3.39 17.64
N ALA A 294 16.58 4.51 18.00
CA ALA A 294 15.31 4.93 17.42
C ALA A 294 15.41 4.99 15.91
N LEU A 295 14.41 4.47 15.20
CA LEU A 295 14.34 4.55 13.73
C LEU A 295 13.99 5.97 13.28
N PHE A 296 13.22 6.71 14.09
CA PHE A 296 12.77 8.08 13.84
C PHE A 296 13.12 8.97 15.02
N ALA A 297 13.62 10.16 14.71
CA ALA A 297 14.12 11.09 15.71
C ALA A 297 12.99 11.72 16.53
N ARG A 298 11.85 12.00 15.92
CA ARG A 298 10.71 12.66 16.56
C ARG A 298 9.41 12.53 15.79
N GLU A 299 8.31 12.72 16.46
CA GLU A 299 7.00 12.93 15.85
C GLU A 299 6.88 14.38 15.36
N LEU A 300 6.51 14.58 14.10
CA LEU A 300 6.18 15.88 13.54
C LEU A 300 4.68 16.17 13.69
N VAL A 301 3.86 15.17 13.38
CA VAL A 301 2.43 15.11 13.68
C VAL A 301 2.22 13.85 14.49
N PRO A 302 1.93 13.99 15.80
CA PRO A 302 1.70 12.84 16.67
C PRO A 302 0.66 11.88 16.09
N PRO A 303 0.84 10.56 16.23
CA PRO A 303 -0.15 9.59 15.81
C PRO A 303 -1.49 9.85 16.51
N GLU A 304 -2.51 10.20 15.73
CA GLU A 304 -3.85 10.48 16.21
C GLU A 304 -4.81 9.39 15.75
N ARG A 305 -5.50 8.74 16.70
CA ARG A 305 -6.59 7.80 16.43
C ARG A 305 -7.88 8.54 16.10
N TYR A 306 -8.61 8.06 15.08
CA TYR A 306 -9.93 8.60 14.71
C TYR A 306 -10.83 7.50 14.15
N LEU A 307 -12.13 7.78 14.04
CA LEU A 307 -13.13 6.81 13.61
C LEU A 307 -13.70 7.18 12.25
N VAL A 308 -13.79 6.19 11.36
CA VAL A 308 -14.50 6.31 10.08
C VAL A 308 -15.54 5.19 10.02
N TRP A 309 -16.73 5.44 10.56
CA TRP A 309 -17.77 4.43 10.75
C TRP A 309 -18.20 3.70 9.48
N ARG A 310 -18.14 4.38 8.34
CA ARG A 310 -18.46 3.78 7.03
C ARG A 310 -17.46 2.73 6.58
N MET A 311 -16.29 2.66 7.21
CA MET A 311 -15.23 1.70 6.88
C MET A 311 -15.26 0.45 7.77
N TRP A 312 -16.40 0.11 8.38
CA TRP A 312 -16.48 -1.11 9.19
C TRP A 312 -16.04 -2.35 8.36
N PRO A 313 -15.20 -3.28 8.88
CA PRO A 313 -14.71 -3.40 10.27
C PRO A 313 -13.39 -2.65 10.56
N ILE A 314 -12.81 -1.91 9.60
CA ILE A 314 -11.60 -1.10 9.76
C ILE A 314 -11.91 0.34 10.21
N VAL A 315 -12.86 0.49 11.12
CA VAL A 315 -13.37 1.79 11.60
C VAL A 315 -12.29 2.62 12.27
N GLN A 316 -11.48 1.97 13.13
CA GLN A 316 -10.42 2.63 13.88
C GLN A 316 -9.23 2.89 12.98
N GLN A 317 -8.91 4.17 12.79
CA GLN A 317 -7.80 4.63 11.97
C GLN A 317 -6.79 5.38 12.83
N VAL A 318 -5.55 5.45 12.37
CA VAL A 318 -4.49 6.31 12.90
C VAL A 318 -3.81 7.05 11.75
N ALA A 319 -3.46 8.30 11.98
CA ALA A 319 -2.67 9.10 11.05
C ALA A 319 -1.58 9.85 11.79
N GLY A 320 -0.40 9.97 11.21
CA GLY A 320 0.72 10.67 11.80
C GLY A 320 1.87 10.91 10.83
N VAL A 321 2.84 11.73 11.26
CA VAL A 321 4.09 11.98 10.53
C VAL A 321 5.26 11.96 11.50
N VAL A 322 6.28 11.16 11.20
CA VAL A 322 7.52 11.07 11.96
C VAL A 322 8.72 11.49 11.10
N VAL A 323 9.81 11.88 11.72
CA VAL A 323 11.03 12.37 11.07
C VAL A 323 12.18 11.45 11.39
N ARG A 324 12.96 11.09 10.36
CA ARG A 324 14.23 10.35 10.51
C ARG A 324 15.32 11.19 11.15
#